data_b0c1de4bff059b9de35cbacaad3181b3
#
_entry.id   b0c1de4bff059b9de35cbacaad3181b3
#
_cell.length_a   1.000
_cell.length_b   1.000
_cell.length_c   1.000
_cell.angle_alpha   90.00
_cell.angle_beta   90.00
_cell.angle_gamma   90.00
#
_symmetry.space_group_name_H-M   'P 1'
#
loop_
_entity.id
_entity.type
_entity.pdbx_description
1 polymer ?
#
loop_
_entity_poly.entity_id
_entity_poly.type
_entity_poly.pdbx_seq_one_letter_code
_entity_poly.pdbx_strand_id
1 'polypeptide(L)'
;STRVRSSAASDVYKRQTPYGESSGRKTIYSIEDNMFRFWYRFVAENTSVISRGADELAYKRIEPYLSDYMGAVFEDISKQHLWNELLNDNCPVNFTDIGRWWGTNKKTRQQEEIDIMGVQDKTTALFGECKWTNEKVDLAVLEKLIERSELFNYKNKHFYLFAKSGFTKGCIRKAEEMGNVRLVEYSEMLKEVK
;
A
#
# COMPACT_ATOMS: atom_id res chain seq x y z
N SER A 1 -29.76 24.21 -20.60
CA SER A 1 -29.98 23.13 -19.62
C SER A 1 -28.65 22.51 -19.19
N THR A 2 -28.10 23.05 -18.11
CA THR A 2 -26.79 22.62 -17.55
C THR A 2 -27.05 21.36 -16.73
N ARG A 3 -26.63 20.22 -17.24
CA ARG A 3 -26.65 18.95 -16.51
C ARG A 3 -25.59 19.02 -15.38
N VAL A 4 -26.04 19.31 -14.18
CA VAL A 4 -25.23 19.07 -12.97
C VAL A 4 -25.06 17.57 -12.86
N ARG A 5 -23.87 17.06 -13.22
CA ARG A 5 -23.45 15.67 -12.89
C ARG A 5 -23.28 15.63 -11.39
N SER A 6 -24.09 14.85 -10.68
CA SER A 6 -23.92 14.58 -9.27
C SER A 6 -22.61 13.78 -9.11
N SER A 7 -21.59 14.42 -8.61
CA SER A 7 -20.28 13.81 -8.31
C SER A 7 -20.33 12.83 -7.12
N ALA A 8 -21.41 12.84 -6.35
CA ALA A 8 -21.52 12.07 -5.11
C ALA A 8 -21.55 10.53 -5.27
N ALA A 9 -21.82 10.00 -6.45
CA ALA A 9 -21.85 8.55 -6.67
C ALA A 9 -20.54 7.98 -7.24
N SER A 10 -19.61 8.83 -7.71
CA SER A 10 -18.31 8.40 -8.24
C SER A 10 -17.25 8.24 -7.16
N ASP A 11 -17.46 8.79 -5.97
CA ASP A 11 -16.46 8.87 -4.91
C ASP A 11 -16.51 7.69 -3.92
N VAL A 12 -17.47 6.77 -4.07
CA VAL A 12 -17.60 5.60 -3.17
C VAL A 12 -16.72 4.44 -3.61
N TYR A 13 -16.48 4.31 -4.92
CA TYR A 13 -15.70 3.19 -5.47
C TYR A 13 -14.49 3.71 -6.26
N LYS A 14 -13.31 3.27 -5.85
CA LYS A 14 -12.07 3.48 -6.59
C LYS A 14 -11.87 2.33 -7.57
N ARG A 15 -11.77 2.68 -8.85
CA ARG A 15 -11.36 1.74 -9.89
C ARG A 15 -9.83 1.67 -9.90
N GLN A 16 -9.28 0.49 -9.65
CA GLN A 16 -7.85 0.26 -9.65
C GLN A 16 -7.49 -0.65 -10.83
N THR A 17 -6.48 -0.24 -11.58
CA THR A 17 -5.78 -1.06 -12.57
C THR A 17 -4.34 -1.24 -12.11
N PRO A 18 -3.64 -2.33 -12.53
CA PRO A 18 -2.22 -2.45 -12.25
C PRO A 18 -1.48 -1.21 -12.72
N TYR A 19 -0.56 -0.70 -11.93
CA TYR A 19 0.22 0.47 -12.28
C TYR A 19 0.84 0.34 -13.67
N GLY A 20 0.69 1.36 -14.52
CA GLY A 20 1.16 1.37 -15.90
C GLY A 20 0.33 0.56 -16.91
N GLU A 21 -0.77 -0.11 -16.51
CA GLU A 21 -1.69 -0.79 -17.42
C GLU A 21 -2.93 0.09 -17.74
N SER A 22 -3.21 0.27 -19.02
CA SER A 22 -4.41 1.00 -19.48
C SER A 22 -5.62 0.09 -19.78
N SER A 23 -5.42 -1.23 -19.82
CA SER A 23 -6.48 -2.18 -20.20
C SER A 23 -7.34 -2.59 -19.01
N GLY A 24 -8.67 -2.52 -19.14
CA GLY A 24 -9.63 -2.82 -18.09
C GLY A 24 -9.78 -4.32 -17.71
N ARG A 25 -9.01 -5.23 -18.29
CA ARG A 25 -9.13 -6.69 -18.05
C ARG A 25 -8.74 -7.12 -16.62
N LYS A 26 -7.90 -6.34 -15.94
CA LYS A 26 -7.44 -6.62 -14.57
C LYS A 26 -7.94 -5.56 -13.58
N THR A 27 -9.07 -4.97 -13.87
CA THR A 27 -9.63 -3.92 -13.00
C THR A 27 -10.20 -4.52 -11.72
N ILE A 28 -9.84 -3.92 -10.60
CA ILE A 28 -10.40 -4.18 -9.27
C ILE A 28 -11.18 -2.92 -8.84
N TYR A 29 -12.35 -3.13 -8.24
CA TYR A 29 -13.13 -2.06 -7.63
C TYR A 29 -13.04 -2.18 -6.12
N SER A 30 -12.64 -1.10 -5.45
CA SER A 30 -12.59 -1.03 -3.99
C SER A 30 -13.38 0.18 -3.50
N ILE A 31 -13.91 0.10 -2.29
CA ILE A 31 -14.48 1.26 -1.61
C ILE A 31 -13.30 2.16 -1.20
N GLU A 32 -13.33 3.43 -1.57
CA GLU A 32 -12.25 4.38 -1.31
C GLU A 32 -12.21 4.78 0.17
N ASP A 33 -13.37 5.09 0.73
CA ASP A 33 -13.49 5.52 2.11
C ASP A 33 -13.26 4.37 3.09
N ASN A 34 -12.28 4.55 3.99
CA ASN A 34 -11.89 3.55 4.99
C ASN A 34 -13.00 3.27 5.99
N MET A 35 -13.83 4.27 6.36
CA MET A 35 -14.94 4.09 7.27
C MET A 35 -16.02 3.20 6.64
N PHE A 36 -16.37 3.43 5.37
CA PHE A 36 -17.31 2.56 4.65
C PHE A 36 -16.74 1.16 4.44
N ARG A 37 -15.44 1.02 4.12
CA ARG A 37 -14.78 -0.30 4.05
C ARG A 37 -14.90 -1.04 5.38
N PHE A 38 -14.63 -0.37 6.49
CA PHE A 38 -14.78 -0.94 7.84
C PHE A 38 -16.22 -1.32 8.14
N TRP A 39 -17.16 -0.42 7.84
CA TRP A 39 -18.58 -0.63 8.07
C TRP A 39 -19.08 -1.88 7.34
N TYR A 40 -18.88 -1.95 6.02
CA TYR A 40 -19.37 -3.08 5.22
C TYR A 40 -18.69 -4.40 5.59
N ARG A 41 -17.41 -4.37 5.91
CA ARG A 41 -16.67 -5.59 6.24
C ARG A 41 -16.99 -6.13 7.62
N PHE A 42 -17.26 -5.27 8.61
CA PHE A 42 -17.31 -5.67 10.01
C PHE A 42 -18.61 -5.31 10.72
N VAL A 43 -19.16 -4.14 10.47
CA VAL A 43 -20.33 -3.65 11.22
C VAL A 43 -21.62 -4.20 10.63
N ALA A 44 -21.77 -4.18 9.31
CA ALA A 44 -23.02 -4.58 8.63
C ALA A 44 -23.46 -6.02 9.01
N GLU A 45 -22.53 -6.97 9.04
CA GLU A 45 -22.82 -8.36 9.40
C GLU A 45 -23.06 -8.57 10.90
N ASN A 46 -22.60 -7.64 11.75
CA ASN A 46 -22.73 -7.71 13.21
C ASN A 46 -23.82 -6.77 13.78
N THR A 47 -24.58 -6.09 12.92
CA THR A 47 -25.60 -5.09 13.33
C THR A 47 -26.58 -5.65 14.38
N SER A 48 -27.06 -6.88 14.21
CA SER A 48 -27.99 -7.52 15.15
C SER A 48 -27.39 -7.78 16.54
N VAL A 49 -26.08 -8.00 16.61
CA VAL A 49 -25.36 -8.22 17.87
C VAL A 49 -25.10 -6.88 18.55
N ILE A 50 -24.64 -5.92 17.78
CA ILE A 50 -24.34 -4.54 18.25
C ILE A 50 -25.62 -3.86 18.76
N SER A 51 -26.74 -3.96 18.04
CA SER A 51 -28.01 -3.34 18.45
C SER A 51 -28.60 -3.91 19.74
N ARG A 52 -28.12 -5.06 20.20
CA ARG A 52 -28.48 -5.68 21.47
C ARG A 52 -27.48 -5.38 22.59
N GLY A 53 -26.51 -4.51 22.35
CA GLY A 53 -25.49 -4.14 23.33
C GLY A 53 -24.44 -5.23 23.59
N ALA A 54 -24.29 -6.22 22.68
CA ALA A 54 -23.31 -7.30 22.83
C ALA A 54 -22.00 -6.96 22.07
N ASP A 55 -21.43 -5.78 22.34
CA ASP A 55 -20.31 -5.22 21.62
C ASP A 55 -19.04 -6.08 21.71
N GLU A 56 -18.78 -6.67 22.90
CA GLU A 56 -17.65 -7.57 23.07
C GLU A 56 -17.74 -8.84 22.21
N LEU A 57 -18.95 -9.34 21.99
CA LEU A 57 -19.15 -10.48 21.10
C LEU A 57 -18.89 -10.09 19.65
N ALA A 58 -19.33 -8.90 19.24
CA ALA A 58 -19.03 -8.36 17.92
C ALA A 58 -17.52 -8.19 17.75
N TYR A 59 -16.83 -7.57 18.72
CA TYR A 59 -15.39 -7.35 18.70
C TYR A 59 -14.60 -8.68 18.54
N LYS A 60 -14.91 -9.70 19.33
CA LYS A 60 -14.25 -11.02 19.24
C LYS A 60 -14.37 -11.67 17.85
N ARG A 61 -15.45 -11.38 17.12
CA ARG A 61 -15.64 -11.86 15.74
C ARG A 61 -14.80 -11.08 14.73
N ILE A 62 -14.56 -9.82 15.00
CA ILE A 62 -13.87 -8.87 14.10
C ILE A 62 -12.35 -8.91 14.31
N GLU A 63 -11.91 -9.01 15.56
CA GLU A 63 -10.51 -8.90 15.98
C GLU A 63 -9.53 -9.73 15.14
N PRO A 64 -9.80 -11.02 14.79
CA PRO A 64 -8.88 -11.81 13.97
C PRO A 64 -8.61 -11.24 12.57
N TYR A 65 -9.50 -10.40 12.07
CA TYR A 65 -9.43 -9.83 10.71
C TYR A 65 -8.95 -8.38 10.67
N LEU A 66 -8.78 -7.73 11.84
CA LEU A 66 -8.37 -6.33 11.90
C LEU A 66 -6.97 -6.11 11.34
N SER A 67 -6.05 -7.04 11.54
CA SER A 67 -4.68 -6.90 11.03
C SER A 67 -4.66 -6.87 9.50
N ASP A 68 -5.40 -7.76 8.84
CA ASP A 68 -5.51 -7.78 7.37
C ASP A 68 -6.15 -6.50 6.83
N TYR A 69 -7.20 -6.03 7.51
CA TYR A 69 -7.85 -4.77 7.16
C TYR A 69 -6.87 -3.60 7.25
N MET A 70 -6.12 -3.53 8.35
CA MET A 70 -5.13 -2.48 8.57
C MET A 70 -3.96 -2.54 7.57
N GLY A 71 -3.64 -3.72 7.03
CA GLY A 71 -2.64 -3.85 5.97
C GLY A 71 -2.98 -2.97 4.76
N ALA A 72 -4.21 -3.07 4.27
CA ALA A 72 -4.67 -2.26 3.15
C ALA A 72 -4.74 -0.75 3.47
N VAL A 73 -5.14 -0.40 4.71
CA VAL A 73 -5.11 1.00 5.17
C VAL A 73 -3.67 1.53 5.24
N PHE A 74 -2.74 0.70 5.68
CA PHE A 74 -1.33 1.07 5.80
C PHE A 74 -0.68 1.31 4.44
N GLU A 75 -1.06 0.55 3.39
CA GLU A 75 -0.64 0.87 2.01
C GLU A 75 -1.08 2.27 1.58
N ASP A 76 -2.33 2.67 1.90
CA ASP A 76 -2.82 4.00 1.55
C ASP A 76 -2.09 5.10 2.33
N ILE A 77 -1.81 4.88 3.61
CA ILE A 77 -1.01 5.79 4.45
C ILE A 77 0.42 5.92 3.90
N SER A 78 1.04 4.80 3.49
CA SER A 78 2.39 4.79 2.92
C SER A 78 2.47 5.55 1.60
N LYS A 79 1.43 5.47 0.76
CA LYS A 79 1.33 6.28 -0.46
C LYS A 79 1.21 7.78 -0.14
N GLN A 80 0.41 8.14 0.86
CA GLN A 80 0.30 9.54 1.31
C GLN A 80 1.63 10.09 1.83
N HIS A 81 2.37 9.28 2.60
CA HIS A 81 3.70 9.64 3.06
C HIS A 81 4.65 9.92 1.90
N LEU A 82 4.69 9.06 0.88
CA LEU A 82 5.51 9.28 -0.32
C LEU A 82 5.13 10.55 -1.08
N TRP A 83 3.84 10.88 -1.17
CA TRP A 83 3.39 12.14 -1.73
C TRP A 83 3.87 13.34 -0.91
N ASN A 84 3.84 13.24 0.43
CA ASN A 84 4.36 14.28 1.30
C ASN A 84 5.89 14.44 1.15
N GLU A 85 6.64 13.34 1.07
CA GLU A 85 8.08 13.39 0.80
C GLU A 85 8.37 14.06 -0.56
N LEU A 86 7.60 13.72 -1.60
CA LEU A 86 7.76 14.34 -2.92
C LEU A 86 7.50 15.84 -2.89
N LEU A 87 6.42 16.28 -2.24
CA LEU A 87 6.04 17.68 -2.13
C LEU A 87 7.03 18.52 -1.30
N ASN A 88 7.80 17.86 -0.43
CA ASN A 88 8.86 18.47 0.38
C ASN A 88 10.27 18.26 -0.17
N ASP A 89 10.42 17.84 -1.42
CA ASP A 89 11.70 17.57 -2.10
C ASP A 89 12.58 16.52 -1.38
N ASN A 90 11.98 15.63 -0.61
CA ASN A 90 12.67 14.57 0.12
C ASN A 90 12.66 13.21 -0.59
N CYS A 91 11.81 13.03 -1.61
CA CYS A 91 11.72 11.79 -2.38
C CYS A 91 12.81 11.73 -3.45
N PRO A 92 13.58 10.64 -3.56
CA PRO A 92 14.63 10.48 -4.57
C PRO A 92 14.09 10.25 -6.00
N VAL A 93 12.79 10.02 -6.14
CA VAL A 93 12.12 9.75 -7.42
C VAL A 93 10.98 10.75 -7.62
N ASN A 94 11.06 11.55 -8.67
CA ASN A 94 10.03 12.53 -9.00
C ASN A 94 8.93 11.87 -9.86
N PHE A 95 8.06 11.10 -9.21
CA PHE A 95 6.94 10.43 -9.87
C PHE A 95 5.76 11.40 -10.07
N THR A 96 4.94 11.15 -11.09
CA THR A 96 3.68 11.88 -11.34
C THR A 96 2.46 11.12 -10.81
N ASP A 97 2.61 9.83 -10.56
CA ASP A 97 1.59 8.95 -9.99
C ASP A 97 2.24 7.78 -9.26
N ILE A 98 1.55 7.20 -8.27
CA ILE A 98 1.95 5.98 -7.58
C ILE A 98 0.76 5.05 -7.43
N GLY A 99 1.01 3.76 -7.56
CA GLY A 99 -0.05 2.75 -7.47
C GLY A 99 0.48 1.36 -7.19
N ARG A 100 -0.44 0.44 -6.92
CA ARG A 100 -0.15 -0.98 -6.77
C ARG A 100 0.02 -1.62 -8.15
N TRP A 101 1.01 -2.49 -8.29
CA TRP A 101 1.17 -3.32 -9.48
C TRP A 101 0.90 -4.79 -9.13
N TRP A 102 0.21 -5.50 -10.03
CA TRP A 102 0.03 -6.95 -9.96
C TRP A 102 0.04 -7.55 -11.36
N GLY A 103 0.64 -8.71 -11.49
CA GLY A 103 0.76 -9.38 -12.77
C GLY A 103 1.38 -10.75 -12.66
N THR A 104 1.48 -11.44 -13.80
CA THR A 104 2.10 -12.76 -13.87
C THR A 104 3.58 -12.63 -14.20
N ASN A 105 4.44 -13.19 -13.37
CA ASN A 105 5.84 -13.36 -13.69
C ASN A 105 5.99 -14.36 -14.84
N LYS A 106 6.49 -13.90 -15.98
CA LYS A 106 6.61 -14.73 -17.20
C LYS A 106 7.57 -15.90 -17.03
N LYS A 107 8.54 -15.82 -16.11
CA LYS A 107 9.55 -16.87 -15.87
C LYS A 107 9.00 -17.95 -14.94
N THR A 108 8.40 -17.57 -13.83
CA THR A 108 7.91 -18.50 -12.79
C THR A 108 6.44 -18.90 -13.00
N ARG A 109 5.70 -18.17 -13.84
CA ARG A 109 4.24 -18.27 -14.05
C ARG A 109 3.41 -18.02 -12.79
N GLN A 110 4.01 -17.44 -11.76
CA GLN A 110 3.34 -17.08 -10.52
C GLN A 110 2.78 -15.65 -10.60
N GLN A 111 1.71 -15.41 -9.84
CA GLN A 111 1.20 -14.06 -9.64
C GLN A 111 2.14 -13.33 -8.66
N GLU A 112 2.53 -12.13 -9.04
CA GLU A 112 3.37 -11.25 -8.23
C GLU A 112 2.67 -9.91 -8.07
N GLU A 113 2.95 -9.24 -6.98
CA GLU A 113 2.43 -7.90 -6.70
C GLU A 113 3.50 -7.03 -6.03
N ILE A 114 3.37 -5.73 -6.22
CA ILE A 114 4.18 -4.70 -5.59
C ILE A 114 3.20 -3.67 -5.04
N ASP A 115 3.25 -3.41 -3.75
CA ASP A 115 2.26 -2.58 -3.06
C ASP A 115 2.29 -1.13 -3.54
N ILE A 116 3.49 -0.63 -3.81
CA ILE A 116 3.70 0.73 -4.29
C ILE A 116 4.72 0.73 -5.43
N MET A 117 4.33 1.28 -6.56
CA MET A 117 5.22 1.53 -7.69
C MET A 117 5.01 2.96 -8.18
N GLY A 118 6.10 3.69 -8.43
CA GLY A 118 6.10 5.01 -9.02
C GLY A 118 7.21 5.14 -10.06
N VAL A 119 6.95 5.84 -11.15
CA VAL A 119 7.91 5.99 -12.25
C VAL A 119 8.16 7.46 -12.50
N GLN A 120 9.43 7.84 -12.54
CA GLN A 120 9.86 9.17 -12.95
C GLN A 120 9.99 9.26 -14.47
N ASP A 121 10.72 8.31 -15.05
CA ASP A 121 11.02 8.27 -16.48
C ASP A 121 11.33 6.82 -16.93
N LYS A 122 11.82 6.64 -18.17
CA LYS A 122 12.15 5.32 -18.73
C LYS A 122 13.31 4.60 -18.02
N THR A 123 14.04 5.29 -17.16
CA THR A 123 15.25 4.76 -16.50
C THR A 123 15.11 4.65 -14.99
N THR A 124 14.20 5.38 -14.37
CA THR A 124 14.14 5.56 -12.91
C THR A 124 12.75 5.24 -12.37
N ALA A 125 12.69 4.35 -11.39
CA ALA A 125 11.46 3.94 -10.72
C ALA A 125 11.67 3.70 -9.23
N LEU A 126 10.56 3.79 -8.49
CA LEU A 126 10.43 3.49 -7.07
C LEU A 126 9.57 2.24 -6.90
N PHE A 127 9.98 1.36 -5.99
CA PHE A 127 9.28 0.15 -5.59
C PHE A 127 9.12 0.14 -4.08
N GLY A 128 7.91 -0.11 -3.59
CA GLY A 128 7.60 -0.13 -2.16
C GLY A 128 6.84 -1.38 -1.73
N GLU A 129 7.14 -1.85 -0.52
CA GLU A 129 6.44 -2.95 0.15
C GLU A 129 6.00 -2.50 1.54
N CYS A 130 4.78 -2.85 1.94
CA CYS A 130 4.15 -2.44 3.20
C CYS A 130 3.90 -3.65 4.09
N LYS A 131 4.32 -3.60 5.36
CA LYS A 131 4.11 -4.69 6.33
C LYS A 131 3.47 -4.17 7.62
N TRP A 132 2.19 -4.49 7.80
CA TRP A 132 1.43 -4.21 9.01
C TRP A 132 1.41 -5.44 9.92
N THR A 133 2.56 -5.77 10.52
CA THR A 133 2.74 -6.90 11.43
C THR A 133 3.35 -6.46 12.76
N ASN A 134 3.14 -7.24 13.81
CA ASN A 134 3.77 -6.98 15.11
C ASN A 134 5.25 -7.40 15.14
N GLU A 135 5.69 -8.17 14.16
CA GLU A 135 7.07 -8.58 14.01
C GLU A 135 7.86 -7.57 13.18
N LYS A 136 9.17 -7.49 13.43
CA LYS A 136 10.06 -6.66 12.64
C LYS A 136 10.23 -7.23 11.24
N VAL A 137 10.21 -6.35 10.26
CA VAL A 137 10.46 -6.71 8.85
C VAL A 137 11.90 -7.17 8.69
N ASP A 138 12.09 -8.33 8.10
CA ASP A 138 13.39 -8.94 7.91
C ASP A 138 13.97 -8.70 6.50
N LEU A 139 15.20 -9.18 6.30
CA LEU A 139 15.92 -9.05 5.03
C LEU A 139 15.19 -9.75 3.87
N ALA A 140 14.49 -10.86 4.12
CA ALA A 140 13.83 -11.62 3.06
C ALA A 140 12.74 -10.81 2.36
N VAL A 141 12.08 -9.88 3.07
CA VAL A 141 11.10 -8.97 2.47
C VAL A 141 11.77 -8.01 1.48
N LEU A 142 12.91 -7.45 1.84
CA LEU A 142 13.69 -6.59 0.94
C LEU A 142 14.18 -7.35 -0.29
N GLU A 143 14.73 -8.53 -0.10
CA GLU A 143 15.22 -9.39 -1.19
C GLU A 143 14.08 -9.75 -2.14
N LYS A 144 12.89 -10.05 -1.63
CA LYS A 144 11.72 -10.33 -2.44
C LYS A 144 11.24 -9.14 -3.25
N LEU A 145 11.27 -7.93 -2.66
CA LEU A 145 10.94 -6.70 -3.38
C LEU A 145 11.94 -6.42 -4.50
N ILE A 146 13.24 -6.62 -4.24
CA ILE A 146 14.30 -6.50 -5.26
C ILE A 146 14.06 -7.51 -6.39
N GLU A 147 13.82 -8.79 -6.07
CA GLU A 147 13.50 -9.83 -7.06
C GLU A 147 12.31 -9.44 -7.94
N ARG A 148 11.22 -8.96 -7.34
CA ARG A 148 10.04 -8.50 -8.07
C ARG A 148 10.33 -7.31 -8.97
N SER A 149 11.21 -6.40 -8.54
CA SER A 149 11.62 -5.25 -9.35
C SER A 149 12.33 -5.64 -10.65
N GLU A 150 12.91 -6.86 -10.72
CA GLU A 150 13.57 -7.39 -11.94
C GLU A 150 12.58 -7.74 -13.05
N LEU A 151 11.29 -7.71 -12.77
CA LEU A 151 10.25 -7.78 -13.82
C LEU A 151 10.22 -6.53 -14.70
N PHE A 152 10.87 -5.45 -14.27
CA PHE A 152 10.89 -4.14 -14.91
C PHE A 152 12.30 -3.74 -15.31
N ASN A 153 12.43 -3.17 -16.50
CA ASN A 153 13.73 -2.78 -17.06
C ASN A 153 14.07 -1.33 -16.74
N TYR A 154 14.14 -0.98 -15.44
CA TYR A 154 14.64 0.32 -14.99
C TYR A 154 16.10 0.20 -14.57
N LYS A 155 16.91 1.19 -14.92
CA LYS A 155 18.33 1.24 -14.59
C LYS A 155 18.55 1.71 -13.14
N ASN A 156 17.79 2.74 -12.74
CA ASN A 156 17.85 3.32 -11.41
C ASN A 156 16.60 2.91 -10.64
N LYS A 157 16.77 2.03 -9.67
CA LYS A 157 15.68 1.53 -8.84
C LYS A 157 15.86 2.03 -7.41
N HIS A 158 14.82 2.61 -6.84
CA HIS A 158 14.77 3.02 -5.44
C HIS A 158 13.74 2.15 -4.71
N PHE A 159 14.07 1.75 -3.49
CA PHE A 159 13.25 0.84 -2.72
C PHE A 159 12.78 1.50 -1.42
N TYR A 160 11.53 1.25 -1.06
CA TYR A 160 10.94 1.66 0.19
C TYR A 160 10.34 0.45 0.91
N LEU A 161 10.68 0.27 2.18
CA LEU A 161 9.99 -0.67 3.05
C LEU A 161 9.28 0.12 4.14
N PHE A 162 7.99 -0.11 4.25
CA PHE A 162 7.14 0.48 5.28
C PHE A 162 6.77 -0.59 6.30
N ALA A 163 7.03 -0.32 7.58
CA ALA A 163 6.81 -1.28 8.64
C ALA A 163 6.05 -0.69 9.83
N LYS A 164 5.11 -1.45 10.40
CA LYS A 164 4.46 -1.10 11.66
C LYS A 164 5.44 -1.14 12.83
N SER A 165 6.27 -2.17 12.92
CA SER A 165 7.08 -2.52 14.09
C SER A 165 8.58 -2.44 13.86
N GLY A 166 9.00 -1.72 12.80
CA GLY A 166 10.41 -1.53 12.46
C GLY A 166 11.05 -2.72 11.78
N PHE A 167 12.39 -2.76 11.79
CA PHE A 167 13.20 -3.62 10.95
C PHE A 167 14.23 -4.42 11.76
N THR A 168 14.62 -5.59 11.27
CA THR A 168 15.71 -6.37 11.86
C THR A 168 17.06 -5.73 11.53
N LYS A 169 18.09 -6.01 12.36
CA LYS A 169 19.44 -5.51 12.12
C LYS A 169 20.00 -5.92 10.75
N GLY A 170 19.63 -7.13 10.26
CA GLY A 170 20.03 -7.60 8.94
C GLY A 170 19.45 -6.78 7.81
N CYS A 171 18.16 -6.43 7.92
CA CYS A 171 17.47 -5.57 6.94
C CYS A 171 18.07 -4.16 6.93
N ILE A 172 18.30 -3.56 8.10
CA ILE A 172 18.91 -2.23 8.23
C ILE A 172 20.29 -2.18 7.58
N ARG A 173 21.18 -3.12 7.94
CA ARG A 173 22.54 -3.18 7.36
C ARG A 173 22.50 -3.29 5.84
N LYS A 174 21.64 -4.15 5.31
CA LYS A 174 21.51 -4.31 3.84
C LYS A 174 21.02 -3.07 3.14
N ALA A 175 20.06 -2.35 3.74
CA ALA A 175 19.57 -1.09 3.23
C ALA A 175 20.67 -0.01 3.18
N GLU A 176 21.49 0.08 4.23
CA GLU A 176 22.65 0.98 4.30
C GLU A 176 23.70 0.63 3.24
N GLU A 177 24.04 -0.66 3.10
CA GLU A 177 24.99 -1.13 2.07
C GLU A 177 24.56 -0.79 0.64
N MET A 178 23.26 -0.87 0.35
CA MET A 178 22.73 -0.59 -0.98
C MET A 178 22.62 0.91 -1.28
N GLY A 179 22.34 1.75 -0.30
CA GLY A 179 22.24 3.20 -0.43
C GLY A 179 21.03 3.74 -1.21
N ASN A 180 20.26 2.86 -1.83
CA ASN A 180 19.02 3.19 -2.58
C ASN A 180 17.77 2.58 -1.96
N VAL A 181 17.83 2.21 -0.67
CA VAL A 181 16.72 1.66 0.12
C VAL A 181 16.39 2.61 1.26
N ARG A 182 15.12 2.95 1.39
CA ARG A 182 14.59 3.69 2.55
C ARG A 182 13.73 2.76 3.40
N LEU A 183 13.99 2.77 4.68
CA LEU A 183 13.24 2.05 5.70
C LEU A 183 12.42 3.08 6.48
N VAL A 184 11.09 2.95 6.46
CA VAL A 184 10.17 3.91 7.09
C VAL A 184 9.31 3.17 8.11
N GLU A 185 9.43 3.54 9.38
CA GLU A 185 8.58 3.00 10.43
C GLU A 185 7.32 3.86 10.58
N TYR A 186 6.18 3.24 10.88
CA TYR A 186 4.90 3.92 11.06
C TYR A 186 4.97 5.07 12.09
N SER A 187 5.75 4.87 13.15
CA SER A 187 6.00 5.90 14.17
C SER A 187 6.65 7.18 13.63
N GLU A 188 7.39 7.10 12.53
CA GLU A 188 8.04 8.24 11.87
C GLU A 188 7.02 9.05 11.07
N MET A 189 6.10 8.37 10.37
CA MET A 189 5.05 9.01 9.57
C MET A 189 4.13 9.88 10.43
N LEU A 190 3.90 9.51 11.71
CA LEU A 190 3.05 10.27 12.62
C LEU A 190 3.66 11.61 13.06
N LYS A 191 4.98 11.79 12.96
CA LYS A 191 5.68 13.02 13.36
C LYS A 191 5.56 14.13 12.30
N GLU A 192 5.23 13.78 11.07
CA GLU A 192 5.11 14.72 9.95
C GLU A 192 3.73 15.37 9.86
N VAL A 193 2.74 14.87 10.61
CA VAL A 193 1.38 15.40 10.67
C VAL A 193 1.31 16.49 11.77
N LYS A 194 2.05 17.60 11.57
CA LYS A 194 1.93 18.79 12.43
C LYS A 194 1.67 20.04 11.61
#